data_a43208f755ea4ec3c05491bf59c78e69
#
_entry.id   a43208f755ea4ec3c05491bf59c78e69
#
_cell.length_a   1.000
_cell.length_b   1.000
_cell.length_c   1.000
_cell.angle_alpha   90.00
_cell.angle_beta   90.00
_cell.angle_gamma   90.00
#
_symmetry.space_group_name_H-M   'P 1'
#
loop_
_entity.id
_entity.type
_entity.pdbx_description
1 polymer ?
#
loop_
_entity_poly.entity_id
_entity_poly.type
_entity_poly.pdbx_seq_one_letter_code
_entity_poly.pdbx_strand_id
1 'polypeptide(L)'
;MKQRLKHRIADIVIFGGTGDLALRKLFPALYEMERTGRFDDETRIFGASRSEHSDEDFRAKLHEAGKKFIPEGEFDAEIWAKFASRIAYVQVSAGDEAGFKVLHEKLSDQPDRDRVYYFSTSPALFADMAFNLKKAGLVTPNSRVVLEKPLGHDLDSCREINGQIGEVFEENQIFRIDHYLGKETVQNLMILRFANAMFEPLWNSAHIDHVQITVGEEVGVEGRWSYYDDAGAMRDMVQN
;
A
#
# COMPACT_ATOMS: atom_id res chain seq x y z
N MET A 1 -15.94 3.20 28.56
CA MET A 1 -14.46 3.25 28.55
C MET A 1 -13.99 2.48 27.32
N LYS A 2 -13.71 3.15 26.18
CA LYS A 2 -13.20 2.49 24.97
C LYS A 2 -11.79 2.02 25.29
N GLN A 3 -11.57 0.70 25.34
CA GLN A 3 -10.23 0.13 25.35
C GLN A 3 -9.51 0.64 24.09
N ARG A 4 -8.55 1.57 24.24
CA ARG A 4 -7.63 1.93 23.16
C ARG A 4 -6.93 0.63 22.77
N LEU A 5 -7.21 0.13 21.58
CA LEU A 5 -6.36 -0.88 20.95
C LEU A 5 -4.94 -0.33 21.02
N LYS A 6 -4.05 -1.07 21.69
CA LYS A 6 -2.64 -0.69 21.79
C LYS A 6 -2.10 -0.73 20.35
N HIS A 7 -1.93 0.43 19.72
CA HIS A 7 -1.34 0.49 18.39
C HIS A 7 0.09 -0.03 18.48
N ARG A 8 0.47 -0.89 17.56
CA ARG A 8 1.85 -1.36 17.48
C ARG A 8 2.71 -0.24 16.92
N ILE A 9 3.87 -0.03 17.52
CA ILE A 9 4.86 0.90 17.01
C ILE A 9 5.45 0.29 15.74
N ALA A 10 5.41 1.04 14.64
CA ALA A 10 5.83 0.54 13.34
C ALA A 10 6.74 1.52 12.61
N ASP A 11 7.64 0.98 11.80
CA ASP A 11 8.36 1.70 10.75
C ASP A 11 7.70 1.35 9.40
N ILE A 12 7.16 2.34 8.72
CA ILE A 12 6.49 2.18 7.44
C ILE A 12 7.41 2.71 6.34
N VAL A 13 7.83 1.85 5.43
CA VAL A 13 8.69 2.21 4.29
C VAL A 13 7.90 2.10 3.01
N ILE A 14 7.73 3.20 2.27
CA ILE A 14 7.01 3.27 1.01
C ILE A 14 8.01 3.34 -0.13
N PHE A 15 8.26 2.22 -0.80
CA PHE A 15 9.04 2.19 -2.03
C PHE A 15 8.22 2.78 -3.17
N GLY A 16 8.83 3.65 -3.98
CA GLY A 16 8.10 4.48 -4.92
C GLY A 16 7.42 5.69 -4.27
N GLY A 17 7.95 6.16 -3.12
CA GLY A 17 7.37 7.23 -2.31
C GLY A 17 7.19 8.57 -3.01
N THR A 18 7.85 8.80 -4.14
CA THR A 18 7.66 10.00 -4.99
C THR A 18 6.71 9.78 -6.16
N GLY A 19 6.17 8.56 -6.31
CA GLY A 19 5.27 8.16 -7.39
C GLY A 19 3.83 8.66 -7.21
N ASP A 20 3.07 8.60 -8.29
CA ASP A 20 1.68 9.11 -8.32
C ASP A 20 0.78 8.44 -7.27
N LEU A 21 0.82 7.11 -7.17
CA LEU A 21 0.03 6.38 -6.16
C LEU A 21 0.38 6.81 -4.73
N ALA A 22 1.67 6.95 -4.43
CA ALA A 22 2.11 7.37 -3.10
C ALA A 22 1.60 8.78 -2.76
N LEU A 23 1.78 9.74 -3.68
CA LEU A 23 1.40 11.13 -3.47
C LEU A 23 -0.12 11.34 -3.43
N ARG A 24 -0.87 10.62 -4.29
CA ARG A 24 -2.33 10.83 -4.42
C ARG A 24 -3.15 10.01 -3.43
N LYS A 25 -2.64 8.87 -2.97
CA LYS A 25 -3.43 7.93 -2.17
C LYS A 25 -2.77 7.53 -0.86
N LEU A 26 -1.49 7.08 -0.88
CA LEU A 26 -0.90 6.49 0.31
C LEU A 26 -0.61 7.54 1.38
N PHE A 27 0.08 8.64 1.05
CA PHE A 27 0.36 9.67 2.04
C PHE A 27 -0.90 10.40 2.52
N PRO A 28 -1.92 10.72 1.70
CA PRO A 28 -3.21 11.19 2.19
C PRO A 28 -3.90 10.21 3.14
N ALA A 29 -3.87 8.89 2.85
CA ALA A 29 -4.43 7.88 3.75
C ALA A 29 -3.67 7.78 5.08
N LEU A 30 -2.33 7.89 5.05
CA LEU A 30 -1.50 7.92 6.26
C LEU A 30 -1.74 9.21 7.07
N TYR A 31 -1.93 10.35 6.41
CA TYR A 31 -2.35 11.58 7.08
C TYR A 31 -3.71 11.41 7.78
N GLU A 32 -4.68 10.75 7.13
CA GLU A 32 -5.97 10.44 7.74
C GLU A 32 -5.82 9.53 8.98
N MET A 33 -4.87 8.61 8.95
CA MET A 33 -4.55 7.80 10.13
C MET A 33 -3.99 8.64 11.29
N GLU A 34 -3.14 9.65 11.00
CA GLU A 34 -2.68 10.61 12.01
C GLU A 34 -3.86 11.42 12.56
N ARG A 35 -4.69 11.99 11.67
CA ARG A 35 -5.86 12.80 12.02
C ARG A 35 -6.84 12.07 12.93
N THR A 36 -7.02 10.78 12.69
CA THR A 36 -7.93 9.92 13.47
C THR A 36 -7.27 9.24 14.68
N GLY A 37 -6.00 9.58 14.98
CA GLY A 37 -5.28 9.05 16.13
C GLY A 37 -5.02 7.55 16.07
N ARG A 38 -4.80 7.01 14.86
CA ARG A 38 -4.52 5.59 14.63
C ARG A 38 -3.04 5.25 14.67
N PHE A 39 -2.16 6.23 14.66
CA PHE A 39 -0.73 6.01 14.85
C PHE A 39 -0.35 6.05 16.33
N ASP A 40 0.62 5.20 16.69
CA ASP A 40 1.40 5.41 17.90
C ASP A 40 2.33 6.63 17.71
N ASP A 41 2.63 7.34 18.79
CA ASP A 41 3.46 8.54 18.71
C ASP A 41 4.88 8.27 18.22
N GLU A 42 5.38 7.05 18.36
CA GLU A 42 6.71 6.64 17.90
C GLU A 42 6.73 6.05 16.47
N THR A 43 5.60 5.93 15.79
CA THR A 43 5.55 5.42 14.41
C THR A 43 6.32 6.35 13.48
N ARG A 44 7.21 5.77 12.66
CA ARG A 44 8.01 6.49 11.65
C ARG A 44 7.58 6.09 10.24
N ILE A 45 7.72 7.02 9.29
CA ILE A 45 7.36 6.81 7.88
C ILE A 45 8.56 7.20 7.02
N PHE A 46 8.97 6.31 6.12
CA PHE A 46 10.08 6.53 5.21
C PHE A 46 9.56 6.48 3.77
N GLY A 47 9.72 7.58 3.05
CA GLY A 47 9.58 7.55 1.60
C GLY A 47 10.90 7.08 0.97
N ALA A 48 10.82 6.09 0.09
CA ALA A 48 11.98 5.54 -0.60
C ALA A 48 11.79 5.62 -2.11
N SER A 49 12.73 6.21 -2.83
CA SER A 49 12.76 6.19 -4.30
C SER A 49 14.16 6.40 -4.85
N ARG A 50 14.34 6.20 -6.16
CA ARG A 50 15.65 6.31 -6.82
C ARG A 50 16.18 7.74 -6.94
N SER A 51 15.28 8.75 -6.92
CA SER A 51 15.67 10.15 -7.02
C SER A 51 16.26 10.64 -5.70
N GLU A 52 17.22 11.54 -5.76
CA GLU A 52 17.79 12.19 -4.58
C GLU A 52 16.87 13.30 -4.09
N HIS A 53 16.57 13.29 -2.79
CA HIS A 53 15.83 14.35 -2.08
C HIS A 53 16.36 14.46 -0.66
N SER A 54 16.34 15.67 -0.13
CA SER A 54 16.45 15.87 1.33
C SER A 54 15.11 15.52 2.01
N ASP A 55 15.14 15.33 3.34
CA ASP A 55 13.92 15.15 4.12
C ASP A 55 12.97 16.36 3.97
N GLU A 56 13.54 17.57 3.92
CA GLU A 56 12.82 18.83 3.76
C GLU A 56 12.15 18.92 2.39
N ASP A 57 12.86 18.64 1.31
CA ASP A 57 12.31 18.67 -0.06
C ASP A 57 11.20 17.64 -0.22
N PHE A 58 11.40 16.44 0.35
CA PHE A 58 10.39 15.40 0.30
C PHE A 58 9.13 15.78 1.08
N ARG A 59 9.27 16.34 2.29
CA ARG A 59 8.15 16.84 3.08
C ARG A 59 7.42 17.99 2.39
N ALA A 60 8.14 18.91 1.74
CA ALA A 60 7.55 19.99 0.97
C ALA A 60 6.72 19.45 -0.21
N LYS A 61 7.27 18.47 -0.94
CA LYS A 61 6.54 17.78 -2.03
C LYS A 61 5.27 17.10 -1.53
N LEU A 62 5.33 16.43 -0.38
CA LEU A 62 4.16 15.79 0.24
C LEU A 62 3.13 16.81 0.71
N HIS A 63 3.55 17.97 1.19
CA HIS A 63 2.66 19.04 1.62
C HIS A 63 1.83 19.59 0.44
N GLU A 64 2.47 19.83 -0.69
CA GLU A 64 1.76 20.27 -1.90
C GLU A 64 0.80 19.17 -2.43
N ALA A 65 1.22 17.91 -2.37
CA ALA A 65 0.35 16.79 -2.70
C ALA A 65 -0.84 16.68 -1.72
N GLY A 66 -0.59 16.86 -0.42
CA GLY A 66 -1.62 16.88 0.62
C GLY A 66 -2.68 17.93 0.38
N LYS A 67 -2.27 19.17 0.08
CA LYS A 67 -3.21 20.24 -0.27
C LYS A 67 -4.08 19.93 -1.49
N LYS A 68 -3.55 19.16 -2.42
CA LYS A 68 -4.25 18.82 -3.67
C LYS A 68 -5.19 17.63 -3.53
N PHE A 69 -4.83 16.63 -2.71
CA PHE A 69 -5.49 15.32 -2.72
C PHE A 69 -6.22 14.97 -1.41
N ILE A 70 -5.98 15.69 -0.33
CA ILE A 70 -6.81 15.60 0.87
C ILE A 70 -8.08 16.42 0.63
N PRO A 71 -9.26 15.91 0.99
CA PRO A 71 -10.52 16.64 0.80
C PRO A 71 -10.51 18.02 1.45
N GLU A 72 -11.19 18.96 0.80
CA GLU A 72 -11.33 20.33 1.31
C GLU A 72 -11.96 20.31 2.71
N GLY A 73 -11.35 21.03 3.65
CA GLY A 73 -11.78 21.07 5.06
C GLY A 73 -11.22 19.96 5.95
N GLU A 74 -10.55 18.96 5.40
CA GLU A 74 -9.89 17.88 6.17
C GLU A 74 -8.39 18.11 6.38
N PHE A 75 -7.78 19.04 5.64
CA PHE A 75 -6.38 19.42 5.79
C PHE A 75 -6.22 20.42 6.94
N ASP A 76 -5.60 19.97 8.04
CA ASP A 76 -5.28 20.77 9.21
C ASP A 76 -3.76 20.98 9.32
N ALA A 77 -3.32 22.22 9.52
CA ALA A 77 -1.90 22.59 9.53
C ALA A 77 -1.15 22.02 10.75
N GLU A 78 -1.78 21.93 11.91
CA GLU A 78 -1.15 21.41 13.13
C GLU A 78 -1.00 19.90 13.04
N ILE A 79 -2.05 19.20 12.58
CA ILE A 79 -2.02 17.76 12.34
C ILE A 79 -1.00 17.45 11.24
N TRP A 80 -0.94 18.27 10.18
CA TRP A 80 0.06 18.11 9.13
C TRP A 80 1.49 18.25 9.67
N ALA A 81 1.76 19.24 10.51
CA ALA A 81 3.08 19.43 11.11
C ALA A 81 3.51 18.19 11.93
N LYS A 82 2.59 17.63 12.72
CA LYS A 82 2.82 16.39 13.47
C LYS A 82 3.08 15.22 12.53
N PHE A 83 2.26 15.05 11.49
CA PHE A 83 2.41 14.01 10.48
C PHE A 83 3.76 14.13 9.75
N ALA A 84 4.10 15.32 9.27
CA ALA A 84 5.34 15.58 8.56
C ALA A 84 6.59 15.30 9.42
N SER A 85 6.53 15.53 10.74
CA SER A 85 7.63 15.25 11.66
C SER A 85 8.02 13.76 11.73
N ARG A 86 7.09 12.85 11.39
CA ARG A 86 7.31 11.41 11.34
C ARG A 86 8.00 10.93 10.06
N ILE A 87 8.07 11.81 9.05
CA ILE A 87 8.46 11.43 7.69
C ILE A 87 9.94 11.74 7.48
N ALA A 88 10.65 10.74 7.00
CA ALA A 88 12.01 10.86 6.49
C ALA A 88 12.09 10.31 5.06
N TYR A 89 13.17 10.62 4.37
CA TYR A 89 13.42 10.14 3.03
C TYR A 89 14.69 9.30 2.95
N VAL A 90 14.69 8.30 2.08
CA VAL A 90 15.87 7.49 1.76
C VAL A 90 15.95 7.29 0.27
N GLN A 91 17.09 7.60 -0.33
CA GLN A 91 17.32 7.25 -1.73
C GLN A 91 17.58 5.75 -1.83
N VAL A 92 16.69 5.04 -2.53
CA VAL A 92 16.81 3.59 -2.76
C VAL A 92 16.41 3.27 -4.19
N SER A 93 17.27 2.59 -4.92
CA SER A 93 16.96 1.97 -6.21
C SER A 93 16.85 0.46 -6.04
N ALA A 94 15.90 -0.20 -6.71
CA ALA A 94 15.64 -1.63 -6.54
C ALA A 94 16.88 -2.52 -6.74
N GLY A 95 17.75 -2.17 -7.69
CA GLY A 95 18.98 -2.90 -8.00
C GLY A 95 20.24 -2.40 -7.27
N ASP A 96 20.14 -1.42 -6.36
CA ASP A 96 21.28 -0.79 -5.70
C ASP A 96 21.34 -1.15 -4.20
N GLU A 97 22.31 -1.97 -3.82
CA GLU A 97 22.52 -2.37 -2.43
C GLU A 97 22.86 -1.20 -1.49
N ALA A 98 23.47 -0.12 -1.99
CA ALA A 98 23.90 0.99 -1.16
C ALA A 98 22.72 1.69 -0.48
N GLY A 99 21.64 1.94 -1.21
CA GLY A 99 20.43 2.55 -0.66
C GLY A 99 19.77 1.69 0.44
N PHE A 100 19.80 0.36 0.28
CA PHE A 100 19.29 -0.56 1.31
C PHE A 100 20.17 -0.59 2.57
N LYS A 101 21.48 -0.38 2.45
CA LYS A 101 22.35 -0.23 3.62
C LYS A 101 22.05 1.05 4.39
N VAL A 102 21.85 2.17 3.69
CA VAL A 102 21.42 3.44 4.31
C VAL A 102 20.07 3.27 5.00
N LEU A 103 19.12 2.57 4.38
CA LEU A 103 17.82 2.26 5.00
C LEU A 103 18.01 1.39 6.26
N HIS A 104 18.92 0.41 6.22
CA HIS A 104 19.23 -0.43 7.39
C HIS A 104 19.78 0.41 8.54
N GLU A 105 20.72 1.31 8.29
CA GLU A 105 21.29 2.22 9.30
C GLU A 105 20.20 3.06 9.98
N LYS A 106 19.22 3.57 9.20
CA LYS A 106 18.10 4.36 9.73
C LYS A 106 17.09 3.53 10.55
N LEU A 107 16.99 2.21 10.33
CA LEU A 107 16.05 1.33 11.01
C LEU A 107 16.69 0.47 12.12
N SER A 108 18.01 0.39 12.17
CA SER A 108 18.76 -0.49 13.08
C SER A 108 18.71 -0.05 14.55
N ASP A 109 18.37 1.20 14.82
CA ASP A 109 18.20 1.74 16.17
C ASP A 109 17.00 1.12 16.91
N GLN A 110 16.05 0.52 16.18
CA GLN A 110 14.82 -0.06 16.70
C GLN A 110 14.53 -1.43 16.05
N PRO A 111 15.32 -2.47 16.35
CA PRO A 111 15.25 -3.75 15.63
C PRO A 111 13.94 -4.54 15.87
N ASP A 112 13.28 -4.32 17.01
CA ASP A 112 12.10 -5.09 17.43
C ASP A 112 10.77 -4.49 16.96
N ARG A 113 10.81 -3.33 16.27
CA ARG A 113 9.61 -2.70 15.74
C ARG A 113 8.98 -3.54 14.62
N ASP A 114 7.67 -3.44 14.50
CA ASP A 114 6.98 -3.91 13.29
C ASP A 114 7.48 -3.08 12.09
N ARG A 115 7.78 -3.74 10.97
CA ARG A 115 8.24 -3.09 9.74
C ARG A 115 7.26 -3.39 8.62
N VAL A 116 6.74 -2.34 8.00
CA VAL A 116 5.83 -2.46 6.87
C VAL A 116 6.53 -1.92 5.62
N TYR A 117 6.83 -2.80 4.68
CA TYR A 117 7.42 -2.47 3.38
C TYR A 117 6.31 -2.42 2.34
N TYR A 118 5.95 -1.23 1.91
CA TYR A 118 4.92 -1.03 0.90
C TYR A 118 5.56 -0.84 -0.48
N PHE A 119 5.31 -1.77 -1.41
CA PHE A 119 5.87 -1.75 -2.75
C PHE A 119 4.91 -1.03 -3.71
N SER A 120 5.04 0.31 -3.77
CA SER A 120 4.31 1.19 -4.69
C SER A 120 5.13 1.44 -5.96
N THR A 121 5.63 0.36 -6.55
CA THR A 121 6.50 0.36 -7.74
C THR A 121 6.00 -0.64 -8.77
N SER A 122 6.66 -0.72 -9.93
CA SER A 122 6.38 -1.77 -10.91
C SER A 122 6.61 -3.17 -10.31
N PRO A 123 5.73 -4.14 -10.57
CA PRO A 123 5.89 -5.53 -10.14
C PRO A 123 7.21 -6.18 -10.57
N ALA A 124 7.76 -5.76 -11.71
CA ALA A 124 9.07 -6.22 -12.19
C ALA A 124 10.24 -5.93 -11.22
N LEU A 125 10.04 -5.02 -10.25
CA LEU A 125 11.06 -4.66 -9.26
C LEU A 125 10.84 -5.37 -7.90
N PHE A 126 9.76 -6.10 -7.73
CA PHE A 126 9.40 -6.68 -6.43
C PHE A 126 10.43 -7.69 -5.94
N ALA A 127 10.90 -8.57 -6.80
CA ALA A 127 11.91 -9.56 -6.47
C ALA A 127 13.23 -8.91 -6.03
N ASP A 128 13.76 -8.00 -6.83
CA ASP A 128 15.01 -7.30 -6.53
C ASP A 128 14.94 -6.55 -5.21
N MET A 129 13.84 -5.84 -4.96
CA MET A 129 13.63 -5.14 -3.70
C MET A 129 13.55 -6.10 -2.51
N ALA A 130 12.82 -7.22 -2.64
CA ALA A 130 12.71 -8.21 -1.58
C ALA A 130 14.06 -8.85 -1.26
N PHE A 131 14.81 -9.27 -2.28
CA PHE A 131 16.16 -9.85 -2.09
C PHE A 131 17.14 -8.85 -1.46
N ASN A 132 17.10 -7.58 -1.88
CA ASN A 132 17.96 -6.55 -1.28
C ASN A 132 17.55 -6.21 0.17
N LEU A 133 16.26 -6.22 0.52
CA LEU A 133 15.82 -6.15 1.91
C LEU A 133 16.39 -7.29 2.76
N LYS A 134 16.30 -8.53 2.25
CA LYS A 134 16.87 -9.71 2.93
C LYS A 134 18.37 -9.60 3.08
N LYS A 135 19.08 -9.23 2.01
CA LYS A 135 20.54 -9.10 2.00
C LYS A 135 21.04 -8.01 2.96
N ALA A 136 20.29 -6.92 3.09
CA ALA A 136 20.59 -5.85 4.03
C ALA A 136 20.18 -6.17 5.49
N GLY A 137 19.64 -7.35 5.78
CA GLY A 137 19.19 -7.72 7.12
C GLY A 137 17.95 -6.94 7.60
N LEU A 138 17.14 -6.44 6.67
CA LEU A 138 15.94 -5.65 6.96
C LEU A 138 14.70 -6.52 7.19
N VAL A 139 14.72 -7.78 6.75
CA VAL A 139 13.63 -8.72 6.94
C VAL A 139 13.77 -9.39 8.31
N THR A 140 12.76 -9.21 9.15
CA THR A 140 12.68 -9.77 10.50
C THR A 140 11.34 -10.52 10.66
N PRO A 141 11.14 -11.31 11.73
CA PRO A 141 9.83 -11.92 12.00
C PRO A 141 8.68 -10.91 12.13
N ASN A 142 9.00 -9.65 12.48
CA ASN A 142 8.03 -8.56 12.60
C ASN A 142 7.87 -7.75 11.29
N SER A 143 8.52 -8.17 10.21
CA SER A 143 8.37 -7.52 8.90
C SER A 143 7.08 -7.95 8.20
N ARG A 144 6.50 -7.03 7.43
CA ARG A 144 5.35 -7.23 6.56
C ARG A 144 5.65 -6.58 5.22
N VAL A 145 5.32 -7.26 4.13
CA VAL A 145 5.40 -6.69 2.78
C VAL A 145 4.00 -6.52 2.21
N VAL A 146 3.74 -5.36 1.64
CA VAL A 146 2.48 -5.02 0.99
C VAL A 146 2.75 -4.86 -0.51
N LEU A 147 2.08 -5.66 -1.31
CA LEU A 147 2.23 -5.72 -2.76
C LEU A 147 0.97 -5.20 -3.43
N GLU A 148 1.13 -4.25 -4.34
CA GLU A 148 0.05 -3.73 -5.19
C GLU A 148 -0.16 -4.59 -6.43
N LYS A 149 -1.37 -4.56 -6.95
CA LYS A 149 -1.68 -5.13 -8.27
C LYS A 149 -1.04 -4.30 -9.41
N PRO A 150 -0.73 -4.97 -10.53
CA PRO A 150 -0.87 -6.39 -10.83
C PRO A 150 0.27 -7.24 -10.24
N LEU A 151 -0.04 -8.49 -9.86
CA LEU A 151 0.97 -9.48 -9.49
C LEU A 151 1.27 -10.36 -10.73
N GLY A 152 1.96 -9.78 -11.70
CA GLY A 152 2.16 -10.40 -13.01
C GLY A 152 1.05 -10.06 -14.02
N HIS A 153 1.22 -10.51 -15.26
CA HIS A 153 0.30 -10.29 -16.39
C HIS A 153 -0.47 -11.56 -16.76
N ASP A 154 -0.03 -12.73 -16.29
CA ASP A 154 -0.65 -14.03 -16.44
C ASP A 154 -0.39 -14.93 -15.21
N LEU A 155 -0.86 -16.17 -15.26
CA LEU A 155 -0.74 -17.10 -14.14
C LEU A 155 0.73 -17.48 -13.86
N ASP A 156 1.54 -17.64 -14.89
CA ASP A 156 2.92 -18.09 -14.73
C ASP A 156 3.79 -16.99 -14.16
N SER A 157 3.69 -15.76 -14.67
CA SER A 157 4.38 -14.61 -14.09
C SER A 157 3.88 -14.27 -12.66
N CYS A 158 2.60 -14.51 -12.37
CA CYS A 158 2.06 -14.38 -11.02
C CYS A 158 2.70 -15.41 -10.06
N ARG A 159 2.83 -16.67 -10.49
CA ARG A 159 3.49 -17.72 -9.70
C ARG A 159 4.96 -17.45 -9.49
N GLU A 160 5.65 -16.95 -10.51
CA GLU A 160 7.05 -16.56 -10.42
C GLU A 160 7.26 -15.46 -9.39
N ILE A 161 6.52 -14.34 -9.48
CA ILE A 161 6.61 -13.23 -8.50
C ILE A 161 6.29 -13.74 -7.09
N ASN A 162 5.22 -14.54 -6.91
CA ASN A 162 4.88 -15.08 -5.60
C ASN A 162 5.96 -16.01 -5.07
N GLY A 163 6.57 -16.85 -5.93
CA GLY A 163 7.69 -17.71 -5.55
C GLY A 163 8.88 -16.91 -5.05
N GLN A 164 9.31 -15.90 -5.83
CA GLN A 164 10.44 -15.03 -5.49
C GLN A 164 10.22 -14.27 -4.17
N ILE A 165 9.01 -13.73 -3.94
CA ILE A 165 8.68 -13.07 -2.67
C ILE A 165 8.65 -14.09 -1.52
N GLY A 166 8.13 -15.29 -1.75
CA GLY A 166 8.10 -16.38 -0.77
C GLY A 166 9.48 -16.94 -0.35
N GLU A 167 10.55 -16.69 -1.14
CA GLU A 167 11.92 -16.98 -0.73
C GLU A 167 12.46 -16.00 0.33
N VAL A 168 11.79 -14.86 0.50
CA VAL A 168 12.21 -13.77 1.37
C VAL A 168 11.31 -13.62 2.58
N PHE A 169 10.01 -13.70 2.39
CA PHE A 169 8.99 -13.50 3.41
C PHE A 169 8.13 -14.74 3.61
N GLU A 170 7.75 -15.02 4.85
CA GLU A 170 6.75 -16.04 5.14
C GLU A 170 5.36 -15.59 4.66
N GLU A 171 4.46 -16.54 4.31
CA GLU A 171 3.13 -16.18 3.78
C GLU A 171 2.32 -15.27 4.71
N ASN A 172 2.45 -15.43 6.03
CA ASN A 172 1.81 -14.57 7.02
C ASN A 172 2.40 -13.15 7.09
N GLN A 173 3.49 -12.88 6.40
CA GLN A 173 4.14 -11.58 6.25
C GLN A 173 3.77 -10.88 4.93
N ILE A 174 3.11 -11.58 4.00
CA ILE A 174 2.80 -11.08 2.65
C ILE A 174 1.36 -10.63 2.56
N PHE A 175 1.15 -9.35 2.23
CA PHE A 175 -0.17 -8.74 2.06
C PHE A 175 -0.34 -8.28 0.61
N ARG A 176 -1.22 -8.93 -0.11
CA ARG A 176 -1.56 -8.60 -1.51
C ARG A 176 -2.80 -7.72 -1.52
N ILE A 177 -2.65 -6.50 -2.02
CA ILE A 177 -3.75 -5.52 -2.04
C ILE A 177 -4.61 -5.74 -3.26
N ASP A 178 -5.90 -5.99 -3.01
CA ASP A 178 -6.95 -5.80 -4.00
C ASP A 178 -7.86 -4.66 -3.52
N HIS A 179 -7.78 -3.53 -4.21
CA HIS A 179 -8.53 -2.34 -3.83
C HIS A 179 -10.05 -2.47 -3.98
N TYR A 180 -10.54 -3.40 -4.83
CA TYR A 180 -11.98 -3.69 -4.91
C TYR A 180 -12.48 -4.38 -3.65
N LEU A 181 -11.73 -5.34 -3.11
CA LEU A 181 -12.07 -6.00 -1.86
C LEU A 181 -11.99 -5.06 -0.64
N GLY A 182 -11.29 -3.94 -0.76
CA GLY A 182 -11.21 -2.89 0.26
C GLY A 182 -12.38 -1.91 0.27
N LYS A 183 -13.23 -1.90 -0.77
CA LYS A 183 -14.37 -0.99 -0.84
C LYS A 183 -15.50 -1.43 0.10
N GLU A 184 -16.03 -0.52 0.92
CA GLU A 184 -17.12 -0.80 1.87
C GLU A 184 -18.33 -1.43 1.19
N THR A 185 -18.70 -0.95 0.01
CA THR A 185 -19.82 -1.50 -0.76
C THR A 185 -19.63 -2.97 -1.14
N VAL A 186 -18.39 -3.38 -1.45
CA VAL A 186 -18.06 -4.79 -1.76
C VAL A 186 -18.05 -5.62 -0.49
N GLN A 187 -17.44 -5.13 0.59
CA GLN A 187 -17.44 -5.83 1.88
C GLN A 187 -18.85 -5.99 2.45
N ASN A 188 -19.71 -4.98 2.27
CA ASN A 188 -21.10 -5.03 2.72
C ASN A 188 -21.91 -6.14 2.03
N LEU A 189 -21.58 -6.55 0.80
CA LEU A 189 -22.23 -7.70 0.15
C LEU A 189 -22.01 -9.00 0.92
N MET A 190 -20.82 -9.22 1.47
CA MET A 190 -20.51 -10.39 2.29
C MET A 190 -21.35 -10.39 3.57
N ILE A 191 -21.45 -9.22 4.23
CA ILE A 191 -22.26 -9.06 5.44
C ILE A 191 -23.76 -9.22 5.11
N LEU A 192 -24.22 -8.59 4.04
CA LEU A 192 -25.63 -8.71 3.61
C LEU A 192 -26.01 -10.17 3.38
N ARG A 193 -25.15 -10.93 2.69
CA ARG A 193 -25.43 -12.34 2.34
C ARG A 193 -25.28 -13.28 3.52
N PHE A 194 -24.20 -13.20 4.29
CA PHE A 194 -23.82 -14.23 5.26
C PHE A 194 -24.12 -13.87 6.73
N ALA A 195 -24.30 -12.59 7.04
CA ALA A 195 -24.65 -12.17 8.40
C ALA A 195 -26.16 -11.88 8.59
N ASN A 196 -26.97 -12.11 7.55
CA ASN A 196 -28.41 -11.88 7.59
C ASN A 196 -29.18 -13.16 7.22
N ALA A 197 -29.71 -13.83 8.23
CA ALA A 197 -30.47 -15.06 8.07
C ALA A 197 -31.72 -14.92 7.14
N MET A 198 -32.22 -13.69 6.91
CA MET A 198 -33.30 -13.42 6.00
C MET A 198 -32.86 -13.44 4.52
N PHE A 199 -31.65 -13.01 4.22
CA PHE A 199 -31.16 -12.86 2.85
C PHE A 199 -30.42 -14.10 2.34
N GLU A 200 -29.68 -14.77 3.21
CA GLU A 200 -28.89 -15.93 2.81
C GLU A 200 -29.66 -16.99 2.05
N PRO A 201 -30.88 -17.43 2.50
CA PRO A 201 -31.69 -18.42 1.78
C PRO A 201 -32.22 -17.93 0.42
N LEU A 202 -32.31 -16.62 0.22
CA LEU A 202 -32.81 -16.02 -1.03
C LEU A 202 -31.74 -15.85 -2.10
N TRP A 203 -30.46 -16.05 -1.73
CA TRP A 203 -29.31 -15.83 -2.64
C TRP A 203 -29.04 -17.05 -3.54
N ASN A 204 -30.02 -17.36 -4.38
CA ASN A 204 -30.00 -18.50 -5.29
C ASN A 204 -30.84 -18.23 -6.54
N SER A 205 -30.72 -19.09 -7.55
CA SER A 205 -31.42 -18.97 -8.84
C SER A 205 -32.94 -19.08 -8.80
N ALA A 206 -33.54 -19.52 -7.70
CA ALA A 206 -34.99 -19.57 -7.55
C ALA A 206 -35.59 -18.19 -7.21
N HIS A 207 -34.78 -17.29 -6.65
CA HIS A 207 -35.22 -16.00 -6.15
C HIS A 207 -34.51 -14.80 -6.82
N ILE A 208 -33.35 -15.02 -7.47
CA ILE A 208 -32.60 -13.97 -8.17
C ILE A 208 -32.65 -14.25 -9.67
N ASP A 209 -33.26 -13.33 -10.40
CA ASP A 209 -33.36 -13.40 -11.86
C ASP A 209 -32.01 -13.13 -12.54
N HIS A 210 -31.34 -12.04 -12.17
CA HIS A 210 -30.02 -11.69 -12.71
C HIS A 210 -29.22 -10.83 -11.76
N VAL A 211 -27.91 -10.75 -12.01
CA VAL A 211 -26.97 -9.84 -11.32
C VAL A 211 -26.39 -8.90 -12.35
N GLN A 212 -26.48 -7.61 -12.07
CA GLN A 212 -25.86 -6.56 -12.88
C GLN A 212 -24.77 -5.86 -12.06
N ILE A 213 -23.54 -5.82 -12.59
CA ILE A 213 -22.40 -5.12 -11.99
C ILE A 213 -22.01 -3.98 -12.91
N THR A 214 -22.10 -2.74 -12.41
CA THR A 214 -21.71 -1.54 -13.14
C THR A 214 -20.51 -0.91 -12.46
N VAL A 215 -19.41 -0.74 -13.21
CA VAL A 215 -18.19 -0.06 -12.76
C VAL A 215 -17.96 1.14 -13.69
N GLY A 216 -18.29 2.33 -13.21
CA GLY A 216 -18.03 3.59 -13.90
C GLY A 216 -16.74 4.20 -13.40
N GLU A 217 -15.83 4.55 -14.29
CA GLU A 217 -14.58 5.26 -14.01
C GLU A 217 -14.62 6.65 -14.63
N GLU A 218 -14.31 7.68 -13.85
CA GLU A 218 -14.19 9.07 -14.34
C GLU A 218 -12.83 9.33 -14.97
N VAL A 219 -11.80 8.58 -14.53
CA VAL A 219 -10.42 8.71 -15.01
C VAL A 219 -10.14 7.68 -16.08
N GLY A 220 -9.65 8.11 -17.23
CA GLY A 220 -9.27 7.23 -18.33
C GLY A 220 -7.94 6.50 -18.08
N VAL A 221 -7.38 5.92 -19.14
CA VAL A 221 -6.12 5.16 -19.07
C VAL A 221 -4.92 6.05 -18.73
N GLU A 222 -4.96 7.31 -19.18
CA GLU A 222 -3.94 8.34 -18.98
C GLU A 222 -2.50 7.81 -19.18
N GLY A 223 -1.61 7.92 -18.19
CA GLY A 223 -0.21 7.49 -18.27
C GLY A 223 0.02 5.96 -18.15
N ARG A 224 -1.04 5.12 -18.13
CA ARG A 224 -0.96 3.65 -17.96
C ARG A 224 -1.17 2.87 -19.26
N TRP A 225 -0.88 3.45 -20.39
CA TRP A 225 -1.10 2.85 -21.72
C TRP A 225 -0.42 1.47 -21.87
N SER A 226 0.85 1.35 -21.47
CA SER A 226 1.59 0.10 -21.58
C SER A 226 0.96 -1.04 -20.76
N TYR A 227 0.49 -0.73 -19.57
CA TYR A 227 -0.25 -1.71 -18.74
C TYR A 227 -1.57 -2.12 -19.39
N TYR A 228 -2.31 -1.13 -19.92
CA TYR A 228 -3.63 -1.39 -20.48
C TYR A 228 -3.58 -2.09 -21.84
N ASP A 229 -2.49 -1.92 -22.58
CA ASP A 229 -2.23 -2.62 -23.85
C ASP A 229 -2.09 -4.14 -23.61
N ASP A 230 -1.42 -4.53 -22.54
CA ASP A 230 -1.22 -5.92 -22.15
C ASP A 230 -2.43 -6.55 -21.43
N ALA A 231 -3.05 -5.82 -20.49
CA ALA A 231 -4.11 -6.33 -19.63
C ALA A 231 -5.51 -6.21 -20.26
N GLY A 232 -5.82 -5.04 -20.82
CA GLY A 232 -7.13 -4.68 -21.33
C GLY A 232 -8.24 -4.63 -20.26
N ALA A 233 -9.42 -4.13 -20.65
CA ALA A 233 -10.55 -3.98 -19.75
C ALA A 233 -11.08 -5.32 -19.19
N MET A 234 -10.94 -6.40 -19.95
CA MET A 234 -11.45 -7.71 -19.50
C MET A 234 -10.69 -8.22 -18.29
N ARG A 235 -9.36 -8.11 -18.27
CA ARG A 235 -8.55 -8.57 -17.12
C ARG A 235 -8.57 -7.58 -15.97
N ASP A 236 -8.47 -6.29 -16.28
CA ASP A 236 -8.36 -5.26 -15.24
C ASP A 236 -9.68 -5.00 -14.52
N MET A 237 -10.81 -5.05 -15.22
CA MET A 237 -12.12 -4.68 -14.68
C MET A 237 -13.08 -5.85 -14.54
N VAL A 238 -13.29 -6.64 -15.59
CA VAL A 238 -14.36 -7.67 -15.59
C VAL A 238 -13.94 -8.90 -14.80
N GLN A 239 -12.70 -9.36 -14.96
CA GLN A 239 -12.19 -10.53 -14.25
C GLN A 239 -11.94 -10.23 -12.76
N ASN A 240 -11.66 -9.00 -12.42
CA ASN A 240 -11.38 -8.58 -11.06
C ASN A 240 -12.63 -8.25 -10.29
#